data_748555bedcdb40058e323cc5d2fc9492
#
_entry.id   748555bedcdb40058e323cc5d2fc9492
#
_cell.length_a   1.000
_cell.length_b   1.000
_cell.length_c   1.000
_cell.angle_alpha   90.00
_cell.angle_beta   90.00
_cell.angle_gamma   90.00
#
_symmetry.space_group_name_H-M   'P 1'
#
loop_
_entity.id
_entity.type
_entity.pdbx_description
1 polymer ?
#
loop_
_entity_poly.entity_id
_entity_poly.type
_entity_poly.pdbx_seq_one_letter_code
_entity_poly.pdbx_strand_id
1 'polypeptide(L)'
;MVVHLYGRVCWDECLKDVAARYGLKIVEDNAQAFGAVSPVAGLQGSFHTGALGNAAGLSFYPTKNLGALGDAGAVTTDDGELAEVVRALGNYGSAERYVNLYKGVNSRMDDLQAAFLSVKLKYLDEDNRRRVAVAKAYSEHIHGKEIVLPEPGGEGEHIWHQYVVRCSERNRLKNYLESEGVGTLIHYPIPPHKQQCYREYNRLPLPIAEQLADEVLSLPMSAYLNESDVLEIARIINRFS
;
A
#
# COMPACT_ATOMS: atom_id res chain seq x y z
N MET A 1 -8.80 1.87 12.04
CA MET A 1 -8.08 2.14 10.77
C MET A 1 -7.73 0.81 10.14
N VAL A 2 -7.93 0.68 8.83
CA VAL A 2 -7.53 -0.49 8.03
C VAL A 2 -6.45 -0.08 7.05
N VAL A 3 -5.53 -0.99 6.73
CA VAL A 3 -4.40 -0.70 5.81
C VAL A 3 -4.47 -1.68 4.65
N HIS A 4 -4.53 -1.16 3.44
CA HIS A 4 -4.48 -1.95 2.20
C HIS A 4 -3.02 -2.22 1.81
N LEU A 5 -2.34 -3.03 2.63
CA LEU A 5 -0.90 -3.22 2.57
C LEU A 5 -0.48 -3.90 1.26
N TYR A 6 0.63 -3.45 0.67
CA TYR A 6 1.24 -3.92 -0.57
C TYR A 6 0.36 -3.80 -1.83
N GLY A 7 -0.79 -3.14 -1.71
CA GLY A 7 -1.76 -3.02 -2.79
C GLY A 7 -2.89 -4.05 -2.73
N ARG A 8 -3.02 -4.79 -1.63
CA ARG A 8 -4.08 -5.76 -1.39
C ARG A 8 -5.21 -5.16 -0.57
N VAL A 9 -6.43 -5.41 -0.99
CA VAL A 9 -7.63 -5.00 -0.25
C VAL A 9 -7.66 -5.68 1.12
N CYS A 10 -7.90 -4.86 2.16
CA CYS A 10 -8.17 -5.29 3.53
C CYS A 10 -9.59 -4.83 3.89
N TRP A 11 -10.60 -5.54 3.40
CA TRP A 11 -12.00 -5.21 3.60
C TRP A 11 -12.87 -6.45 3.46
N ASP A 12 -13.78 -6.66 4.43
CA ASP A 12 -14.71 -7.78 4.44
C ASP A 12 -16.02 -7.43 5.17
N GLU A 13 -17.00 -8.33 5.09
CA GLU A 13 -18.29 -8.15 5.78
C GLU A 13 -18.15 -8.14 7.30
N CYS A 14 -17.22 -8.91 7.87
CA CYS A 14 -16.99 -8.93 9.32
C CYS A 14 -16.57 -7.56 9.84
N LEU A 15 -15.68 -6.86 9.11
CA LEU A 15 -15.25 -5.51 9.44
C LEU A 15 -16.43 -4.53 9.41
N LYS A 16 -17.31 -4.63 8.41
CA LYS A 16 -18.53 -3.81 8.29
C LYS A 16 -19.47 -4.06 9.45
N ASP A 17 -19.73 -5.32 9.77
CA ASP A 17 -20.61 -5.71 10.86
C ASP A 17 -20.11 -5.19 12.21
N VAL A 18 -18.81 -5.29 12.47
CA VAL A 18 -18.18 -4.75 13.69
C VAL A 18 -18.33 -3.23 13.73
N ALA A 19 -18.08 -2.54 12.62
CA ALA A 19 -18.22 -1.08 12.55
C ALA A 19 -19.68 -0.65 12.79
N ALA A 20 -20.63 -1.31 12.16
CA ALA A 20 -22.05 -1.03 12.34
C ALA A 20 -22.52 -1.32 13.78
N ARG A 21 -22.13 -2.46 14.33
CA ARG A 21 -22.51 -2.91 15.69
C ARG A 21 -22.05 -1.95 16.79
N TYR A 22 -20.86 -1.37 16.63
CA TYR A 22 -20.24 -0.51 17.64
C TYR A 22 -20.24 0.98 17.25
N GLY A 23 -20.91 1.36 16.17
CA GLY A 23 -20.96 2.76 15.69
C GLY A 23 -19.59 3.33 15.34
N LEU A 24 -18.66 2.50 14.85
CA LEU A 24 -17.29 2.90 14.57
C LEU A 24 -17.18 3.61 13.22
N LYS A 25 -16.31 4.59 13.16
CA LYS A 25 -15.85 5.19 11.90
C LYS A 25 -14.61 4.45 11.41
N ILE A 26 -14.60 4.10 10.12
CA ILE A 26 -13.46 3.42 9.49
C ILE A 26 -12.69 4.42 8.66
N VAL A 27 -11.37 4.49 8.91
CA VAL A 27 -10.41 5.22 8.08
C VAL A 27 -9.56 4.21 7.35
N GLU A 28 -9.43 4.36 6.03
CA GLU A 28 -8.56 3.55 5.20
C GLU A 28 -7.18 4.21 5.07
N ASP A 29 -6.11 3.44 5.30
CA ASP A 29 -4.80 3.75 4.75
C ASP A 29 -4.72 3.13 3.35
N ASN A 30 -5.00 3.95 2.35
CA ASN A 30 -4.98 3.58 0.94
C ASN A 30 -3.69 4.03 0.23
N ALA A 31 -2.61 4.20 0.98
CA ALA A 31 -1.34 4.67 0.45
C ALA A 31 -0.70 3.72 -0.58
N GLN A 32 -1.12 2.44 -0.63
CA GLN A 32 -0.52 1.42 -1.48
C GLN A 32 -1.52 0.72 -2.42
N ALA A 33 -2.82 1.04 -2.35
CA ALA A 33 -3.84 0.27 -3.06
C ALA A 33 -4.78 1.11 -3.95
N PHE A 34 -4.33 2.28 -4.40
CA PHE A 34 -5.15 3.16 -5.23
C PHE A 34 -5.50 2.51 -6.57
N GLY A 35 -6.79 2.25 -6.78
CA GLY A 35 -7.34 1.52 -7.94
C GLY A 35 -7.65 0.05 -7.67
N ALA A 36 -7.40 -0.48 -6.45
CA ALA A 36 -7.85 -1.82 -6.09
C ALA A 36 -9.37 -1.88 -5.87
N VAL A 37 -9.95 -3.05 -6.12
CA VAL A 37 -11.40 -3.28 -6.07
C VAL A 37 -11.69 -4.37 -5.06
N SER A 38 -12.55 -4.05 -4.08
CA SER A 38 -13.01 -5.01 -3.08
C SER A 38 -14.14 -5.89 -3.62
N PRO A 39 -14.19 -7.18 -3.27
CA PRO A 39 -15.34 -8.04 -3.59
C PRO A 39 -16.58 -7.68 -2.75
N VAL A 40 -16.38 -6.93 -1.68
CA VAL A 40 -17.42 -6.50 -0.73
C VAL A 40 -17.59 -4.99 -0.81
N ALA A 41 -18.83 -4.54 -0.98
CA ALA A 41 -19.15 -3.12 -1.02
C ALA A 41 -18.78 -2.41 0.29
N GLY A 42 -18.24 -1.20 0.17
CA GLY A 42 -17.96 -0.30 1.28
C GLY A 42 -19.23 0.23 1.97
N LEU A 43 -19.04 1.10 2.95
CA LEU A 43 -20.12 1.68 3.76
C LEU A 43 -21.11 2.51 2.93
N GLN A 44 -20.65 3.11 1.83
CA GLN A 44 -21.45 3.93 0.91
C GLN A 44 -21.73 3.22 -0.43
N GLY A 45 -21.50 1.90 -0.52
CA GLY A 45 -21.78 1.09 -1.70
C GLY A 45 -20.67 1.08 -2.76
N SER A 46 -19.57 1.78 -2.56
CA SER A 46 -18.40 1.70 -3.45
C SER A 46 -17.66 0.37 -3.28
N PHE A 47 -17.03 -0.10 -4.37
CA PHE A 47 -16.13 -1.25 -4.36
C PHE A 47 -14.65 -0.85 -4.46
N HIS A 48 -14.33 0.42 -4.67
CA HIS A 48 -12.96 0.90 -4.78
C HIS A 48 -12.36 1.26 -3.42
N THR A 49 -11.13 0.81 -3.18
CA THR A 49 -10.35 1.26 -2.02
C THR A 49 -10.19 2.78 -2.04
N GLY A 50 -10.22 3.38 -0.86
CA GLY A 50 -10.30 4.83 -0.71
C GLY A 50 -11.72 5.38 -0.68
N ALA A 51 -12.74 4.52 -0.88
CA ALA A 51 -14.15 4.84 -0.78
C ALA A 51 -14.96 3.71 -0.12
N LEU A 52 -14.30 2.81 0.61
CA LEU A 52 -14.94 1.71 1.33
C LEU A 52 -15.35 2.15 2.74
N GLY A 53 -14.52 2.92 3.43
CA GLY A 53 -14.75 3.45 4.76
C GLY A 53 -15.41 4.83 4.78
N ASN A 54 -15.23 5.57 5.87
CA ASN A 54 -15.75 6.93 6.04
C ASN A 54 -14.79 7.99 5.48
N ALA A 55 -13.49 7.70 5.47
CA ALA A 55 -12.44 8.52 4.89
C ALA A 55 -11.24 7.66 4.55
N ALA A 56 -10.41 8.12 3.63
CA ALA A 56 -9.15 7.47 3.33
C ALA A 56 -8.02 8.46 3.11
N GLY A 57 -6.79 8.06 3.49
CA GLY A 57 -5.56 8.73 3.12
C GLY A 57 -4.89 8.04 1.94
N LEU A 58 -4.53 8.81 0.93
CA LEU A 58 -3.81 8.36 -0.26
C LEU A 58 -2.40 8.95 -0.28
N SER A 59 -1.44 8.17 -0.76
CA SER A 59 -0.08 8.64 -1.02
C SER A 59 0.20 8.62 -2.51
N PHE A 60 0.75 9.73 -2.99
CA PHE A 60 1.29 9.85 -4.35
C PHE A 60 2.81 10.03 -4.32
N TYR A 61 3.47 9.51 -3.29
CA TYR A 61 4.93 9.45 -3.25
C TYR A 61 5.48 8.80 -4.55
N PRO A 62 6.63 9.23 -5.09
CA PRO A 62 7.09 8.83 -6.44
C PRO A 62 7.10 7.33 -6.75
N THR A 63 7.29 6.47 -5.73
CA THR A 63 7.30 5.01 -5.90
C THR A 63 5.93 4.35 -5.93
N LYS A 64 4.83 5.12 -5.67
CA LYS A 64 3.47 4.58 -5.67
C LYS A 64 3.01 4.26 -7.09
N ASN A 65 2.00 3.37 -7.21
CA ASN A 65 1.42 3.02 -8.51
C ASN A 65 0.98 4.27 -9.29
N LEU A 66 0.37 5.23 -8.58
CA LEU A 66 0.18 6.59 -9.07
C LEU A 66 1.13 7.51 -8.26
N GLY A 67 2.34 7.74 -8.77
CA GLY A 67 3.36 8.57 -8.11
C GLY A 67 3.55 9.93 -8.77
N ALA A 68 3.62 10.98 -7.97
CA ALA A 68 4.04 12.33 -8.35
C ALA A 68 5.57 12.38 -8.55
N LEU A 69 6.14 13.55 -8.82
CA LEU A 69 7.60 13.77 -8.91
C LEU A 69 8.21 14.25 -7.59
N GLY A 70 7.45 14.19 -6.49
CA GLY A 70 7.82 14.54 -5.14
C GLY A 70 6.73 14.11 -4.17
N ASP A 71 6.79 14.59 -2.92
CA ASP A 71 5.76 14.29 -1.93
C ASP A 71 4.40 14.85 -2.36
N ALA A 72 3.39 13.99 -2.36
CA ALA A 72 2.02 14.33 -2.64
C ALA A 72 1.07 13.32 -2.00
N GLY A 73 -0.16 13.71 -1.73
CA GLY A 73 -1.20 12.86 -1.19
C GLY A 73 -2.56 13.52 -1.27
N ALA A 74 -3.59 12.76 -0.94
CA ALA A 74 -4.96 13.23 -0.88
C ALA A 74 -5.74 12.56 0.25
N VAL A 75 -6.85 13.15 0.61
CA VAL A 75 -7.88 12.55 1.46
C VAL A 75 -9.15 12.41 0.64
N THR A 76 -9.81 11.26 0.72
CA THR A 76 -11.13 11.02 0.15
C THR A 76 -12.15 10.79 1.25
N THR A 77 -13.34 11.35 1.10
CA THR A 77 -14.47 11.18 2.01
C THR A 77 -15.76 11.63 1.34
N ASP A 78 -16.87 11.02 1.70
CA ASP A 78 -18.22 11.47 1.35
C ASP A 78 -18.82 12.45 2.37
N ASP A 79 -18.08 12.72 3.47
CA ASP A 79 -18.44 13.69 4.50
C ASP A 79 -17.93 15.09 4.10
N GLY A 80 -18.84 15.96 3.64
CA GLY A 80 -18.51 17.32 3.20
C GLY A 80 -17.94 18.20 4.32
N GLU A 81 -18.42 18.06 5.56
CA GLU A 81 -17.88 18.82 6.69
C GLU A 81 -16.45 18.40 7.00
N LEU A 82 -16.17 17.09 7.00
CA LEU A 82 -14.81 16.59 7.16
C LEU A 82 -13.89 17.08 6.04
N ALA A 83 -14.36 17.09 4.80
CA ALA A 83 -13.57 17.58 3.67
C ALA A 83 -13.19 19.06 3.81
N GLU A 84 -14.11 19.90 4.28
CA GLU A 84 -13.85 21.32 4.53
C GLU A 84 -12.85 21.52 5.68
N VAL A 85 -13.01 20.77 6.78
CA VAL A 85 -12.09 20.83 7.91
C VAL A 85 -10.67 20.40 7.50
N VAL A 86 -10.54 19.28 6.76
CA VAL A 86 -9.24 18.80 6.26
C VAL A 86 -8.58 19.83 5.35
N ARG A 87 -9.35 20.46 4.44
CA ARG A 87 -8.85 21.53 3.56
C ARG A 87 -8.37 22.74 4.36
N ALA A 88 -9.12 23.16 5.35
CA ALA A 88 -8.73 24.28 6.21
C ALA A 88 -7.47 23.94 7.03
N LEU A 89 -7.40 22.75 7.63
CA LEU A 89 -6.23 22.29 8.42
C LEU A 89 -4.95 22.26 7.57
N GLY A 90 -5.02 21.82 6.32
CA GLY A 90 -3.90 21.80 5.39
C GLY A 90 -3.45 23.21 4.92
N ASN A 91 -4.28 24.22 5.18
CA ASN A 91 -4.04 25.63 4.83
C ASN A 91 -4.00 26.51 6.09
N TYR A 92 -3.12 26.19 7.04
CA TYR A 92 -2.94 26.94 8.29
C TYR A 92 -4.19 27.03 9.18
N GLY A 93 -5.21 26.20 8.97
CA GLY A 93 -6.49 26.27 9.64
C GLY A 93 -7.44 27.34 9.08
N SER A 94 -7.17 27.86 7.89
CA SER A 94 -7.87 29.00 7.29
C SER A 94 -8.98 28.51 6.38
N ALA A 95 -10.22 28.89 6.67
CA ALA A 95 -11.36 28.77 5.75
C ALA A 95 -11.46 30.00 4.83
N GLU A 96 -11.13 31.16 5.36
CA GLU A 96 -11.08 32.43 4.63
C GLU A 96 -9.69 33.08 4.76
N ARG A 97 -9.32 33.91 3.82
CA ARG A 97 -8.00 34.55 3.79
C ARG A 97 -7.75 35.32 5.11
N TYR A 98 -6.66 34.96 5.81
CA TYR A 98 -6.24 35.53 7.10
C TYR A 98 -7.16 35.24 8.30
N VAL A 99 -8.18 34.37 8.15
CA VAL A 99 -9.05 33.94 9.25
C VAL A 99 -8.78 32.47 9.54
N ASN A 100 -8.08 32.17 10.64
CA ASN A 100 -7.72 30.81 11.04
C ASN A 100 -8.74 30.30 12.08
N LEU A 101 -9.57 29.35 11.66
CA LEU A 101 -10.56 28.70 12.53
C LEU A 101 -9.96 27.56 13.33
N TYR A 102 -8.90 26.94 12.81
CA TYR A 102 -8.23 25.78 13.41
C TYR A 102 -6.72 26.04 13.55
N LYS A 103 -6.07 25.25 14.42
CA LYS A 103 -4.60 25.16 14.47
C LYS A 103 -4.16 24.21 13.36
N GLY A 104 -3.90 24.73 12.18
CA GLY A 104 -3.51 23.95 11.01
C GLY A 104 -2.02 24.07 10.69
N VAL A 105 -1.65 23.40 9.61
CA VAL A 105 -0.29 23.34 9.05
C VAL A 105 -0.30 23.76 7.58
N ASN A 106 0.87 23.91 6.97
CA ASN A 106 0.97 23.99 5.52
C ASN A 106 1.18 22.57 4.97
N SER A 107 0.09 21.96 4.49
CA SER A 107 0.09 20.62 3.89
C SER A 107 -0.78 20.65 2.63
N ARG A 108 -0.20 21.12 1.54
CA ARG A 108 -0.86 21.29 0.24
C ARG A 108 -0.02 20.63 -0.84
N MET A 109 -0.69 20.03 -1.81
CA MET A 109 -0.04 19.56 -3.02
C MET A 109 0.28 20.77 -3.92
N ASP A 110 1.48 20.82 -4.47
CA ASP A 110 1.83 21.79 -5.49
C ASP A 110 1.03 21.53 -6.78
N ASP A 111 0.55 22.59 -7.44
CA ASP A 111 -0.22 22.50 -8.68
C ASP A 111 0.52 21.73 -9.78
N LEU A 112 1.85 21.84 -9.81
CA LEU A 112 2.69 21.11 -10.76
C LEU A 112 2.61 19.59 -10.51
N GLN A 113 2.63 19.14 -9.25
CA GLN A 113 2.47 17.72 -8.91
C GLN A 113 1.07 17.22 -9.30
N ALA A 114 0.04 18.03 -9.05
CA ALA A 114 -1.33 17.71 -9.45
C ALA A 114 -1.47 17.59 -10.98
N ALA A 115 -0.77 18.43 -11.75
CA ALA A 115 -0.76 18.37 -13.20
C ALA A 115 -0.13 17.06 -13.71
N PHE A 116 1.02 16.64 -13.17
CA PHE A 116 1.64 15.37 -13.50
C PHE A 116 0.74 14.17 -13.13
N LEU A 117 0.15 14.19 -11.94
CA LEU A 117 -0.78 13.14 -11.50
C LEU A 117 -2.00 13.06 -12.42
N SER A 118 -2.55 14.19 -12.87
CA SER A 118 -3.69 14.22 -13.80
C SER A 118 -3.39 13.56 -15.16
N VAL A 119 -2.14 13.64 -15.62
CA VAL A 119 -1.71 12.91 -16.81
C VAL A 119 -1.57 11.42 -16.52
N LYS A 120 -0.85 11.05 -15.45
CA LYS A 120 -0.56 9.65 -15.09
C LYS A 120 -1.81 8.87 -14.70
N LEU A 121 -2.80 9.53 -14.09
CA LEU A 121 -4.06 8.90 -13.66
C LEU A 121 -4.79 8.22 -14.84
N LYS A 122 -4.66 8.76 -16.05
CA LYS A 122 -5.26 8.18 -17.28
C LYS A 122 -4.69 6.81 -17.63
N TYR A 123 -3.52 6.46 -17.13
CA TYR A 123 -2.80 5.22 -17.41
C TYR A 123 -2.78 4.26 -16.21
N LEU A 124 -3.35 4.66 -15.06
CA LEU A 124 -3.29 3.89 -13.82
C LEU A 124 -3.81 2.45 -13.97
N ASP A 125 -4.97 2.29 -14.60
CA ASP A 125 -5.59 0.96 -14.78
C ASP A 125 -4.73 0.06 -15.66
N GLU A 126 -4.09 0.63 -16.68
CA GLU A 126 -3.15 -0.10 -17.54
C GLU A 126 -1.90 -0.51 -16.76
N ASP A 127 -1.32 0.41 -16.00
CA ASP A 127 -0.15 0.14 -15.18
C ASP A 127 -0.45 -0.89 -14.08
N ASN A 128 -1.63 -0.85 -13.47
CA ASN A 128 -2.06 -1.86 -12.51
C ASN A 128 -2.24 -3.23 -13.18
N ARG A 129 -2.82 -3.30 -14.39
CA ARG A 129 -2.91 -4.56 -15.16
C ARG A 129 -1.53 -5.14 -15.49
N ARG A 130 -0.55 -4.31 -15.84
CA ARG A 130 0.83 -4.75 -16.09
C ARG A 130 1.48 -5.31 -14.83
N ARG A 131 1.26 -4.67 -13.67
CA ARG A 131 1.72 -5.20 -12.38
C ARG A 131 1.11 -6.56 -12.05
N VAL A 132 -0.18 -6.75 -12.32
CA VAL A 132 -0.86 -8.05 -12.18
C VAL A 132 -0.18 -9.10 -13.07
N ALA A 133 0.17 -8.78 -14.32
CA ALA A 133 0.87 -9.70 -15.21
C ALA A 133 2.27 -10.08 -14.68
N VAL A 134 3.04 -9.10 -14.18
CA VAL A 134 4.35 -9.34 -13.53
C VAL A 134 4.20 -10.25 -12.32
N ALA A 135 3.22 -9.98 -11.46
CA ALA A 135 2.97 -10.79 -10.26
C ALA A 135 2.58 -12.23 -10.62
N LYS A 136 1.74 -12.39 -11.64
CA LYS A 136 1.35 -13.70 -12.17
C LYS A 136 2.57 -14.47 -12.68
N ALA A 137 3.45 -13.85 -13.44
CA ALA A 137 4.68 -14.47 -13.95
C ALA A 137 5.60 -14.91 -12.79
N TYR A 138 5.78 -14.09 -11.74
CA TYR A 138 6.51 -14.52 -10.55
C TYR A 138 5.87 -15.75 -9.91
N SER A 139 4.55 -15.73 -9.69
CA SER A 139 3.83 -16.82 -9.03
C SER A 139 3.86 -18.13 -9.82
N GLU A 140 3.92 -18.04 -11.16
CA GLU A 140 4.00 -19.20 -12.05
C GLU A 140 5.42 -19.79 -12.16
N HIS A 141 6.46 -18.99 -11.93
CA HIS A 141 7.84 -19.43 -12.18
C HIS A 141 8.72 -19.55 -10.94
N ILE A 142 8.30 -19.05 -9.78
CA ILE A 142 9.01 -19.27 -8.53
C ILE A 142 8.53 -20.57 -7.89
N HIS A 143 9.44 -21.54 -7.72
CA HIS A 143 9.17 -22.88 -7.18
C HIS A 143 10.07 -23.26 -5.99
N GLY A 144 10.86 -22.29 -5.48
CA GLY A 144 11.76 -22.51 -4.34
C GLY A 144 10.99 -23.00 -3.11
N LYS A 145 11.36 -24.16 -2.57
CA LYS A 145 10.62 -24.79 -1.45
C LYS A 145 10.60 -23.98 -0.16
N GLU A 146 11.57 -23.10 0.01
CA GLU A 146 11.72 -22.23 1.18
C GLU A 146 11.02 -20.88 1.00
N ILE A 147 10.44 -20.64 -0.17
CA ILE A 147 9.80 -19.38 -0.53
C ILE A 147 8.28 -19.53 -0.45
N VAL A 148 7.67 -18.77 0.42
CA VAL A 148 6.21 -18.66 0.49
C VAL A 148 5.78 -17.48 -0.36
N LEU A 149 5.01 -17.77 -1.40
CA LEU A 149 4.48 -16.76 -2.32
C LEU A 149 3.26 -16.06 -1.73
N PRO A 150 3.00 -14.79 -2.12
CA PRO A 150 1.78 -14.10 -1.71
C PRO A 150 0.56 -14.69 -2.43
N GLU A 151 -0.56 -14.76 -1.72
CA GLU A 151 -1.84 -15.15 -2.30
C GLU A 151 -2.34 -14.08 -3.29
N PRO A 152 -2.79 -14.44 -4.49
CA PRO A 152 -3.20 -13.46 -5.50
C PRO A 152 -4.47 -12.69 -5.14
N GLY A 153 -5.40 -13.30 -4.37
CA GLY A 153 -6.73 -12.74 -4.17
C GLY A 153 -7.64 -12.89 -5.39
N GLY A 154 -8.82 -12.29 -5.37
CA GLY A 154 -9.73 -12.20 -6.51
C GLY A 154 -9.30 -11.14 -7.53
N GLU A 155 -10.04 -11.07 -8.63
CA GLU A 155 -9.78 -10.09 -9.69
C GLU A 155 -9.91 -8.65 -9.14
N GLY A 156 -8.87 -7.83 -9.32
CA GLY A 156 -8.81 -6.46 -8.85
C GLY A 156 -8.49 -6.27 -7.37
N GLU A 157 -8.53 -7.33 -6.54
CA GLU A 157 -8.26 -7.22 -5.10
C GLU A 157 -6.82 -6.90 -4.76
N HIS A 158 -5.89 -7.18 -5.66
CA HIS A 158 -4.48 -6.91 -5.47
C HIS A 158 -3.88 -6.24 -6.69
N ILE A 159 -3.48 -4.97 -6.55
CA ILE A 159 -2.85 -4.19 -7.63
C ILE A 159 -1.32 -4.23 -7.58
N TRP A 160 -0.76 -5.03 -6.69
CA TRP A 160 0.65 -5.36 -6.62
C TRP A 160 1.56 -4.12 -6.60
N HIS A 161 1.31 -3.23 -5.63
CA HIS A 161 2.26 -2.17 -5.32
C HIS A 161 3.63 -2.79 -5.03
N GLN A 162 3.62 -3.90 -4.31
CA GLN A 162 4.80 -4.71 -4.03
C GLN A 162 4.49 -6.19 -4.21
N TYR A 163 5.49 -6.96 -4.66
CA TYR A 163 5.45 -8.42 -4.65
C TYR A 163 6.31 -8.92 -3.49
N VAL A 164 5.68 -9.36 -2.43
CA VAL A 164 6.33 -9.69 -1.16
C VAL A 164 6.28 -11.18 -0.93
N VAL A 165 7.44 -11.82 -0.95
CA VAL A 165 7.60 -13.22 -0.57
C VAL A 165 7.99 -13.35 0.90
N ARG A 166 7.83 -14.55 1.47
CA ARG A 166 8.32 -14.87 2.81
C ARG A 166 9.35 -16.00 2.74
N CYS A 167 10.38 -15.89 3.56
CA CYS A 167 11.42 -16.90 3.71
C CYS A 167 11.92 -16.88 5.16
N SER A 168 12.01 -18.02 5.82
CA SER A 168 12.54 -18.12 7.18
C SER A 168 14.01 -17.68 7.26
N GLU A 169 14.77 -17.88 6.19
CA GLU A 169 16.14 -17.40 6.04
C GLU A 169 16.23 -16.09 5.22
N ARG A 170 15.27 -15.17 5.41
CA ARG A 170 15.13 -13.93 4.65
C ARG A 170 16.43 -13.16 4.42
N ASN A 171 17.26 -13.02 5.44
CA ASN A 171 18.53 -12.27 5.32
C ASN A 171 19.54 -12.99 4.42
N ARG A 172 19.59 -14.33 4.47
CA ARG A 172 20.40 -15.15 3.59
C ARG A 172 19.90 -15.05 2.14
N LEU A 173 18.61 -15.15 1.92
CA LEU A 173 17.99 -14.95 0.61
C LEU A 173 18.30 -13.55 0.05
N LYS A 174 18.14 -12.50 0.87
CA LYS A 174 18.46 -11.12 0.47
C LYS A 174 19.88 -10.98 0.00
N ASN A 175 20.86 -11.47 0.79
CA ASN A 175 22.29 -11.37 0.46
C ASN A 175 22.62 -12.18 -0.80
N TYR A 176 22.01 -13.36 -0.96
CA TYR A 176 22.17 -14.18 -2.16
C TYR A 176 21.65 -13.44 -3.40
N LEU A 177 20.44 -12.90 -3.36
CA LEU A 177 19.86 -12.15 -4.48
C LEU A 177 20.71 -10.91 -4.83
N GLU A 178 21.21 -10.20 -3.83
CA GLU A 178 22.09 -9.06 -4.03
C GLU A 178 23.41 -9.46 -4.73
N SER A 179 23.98 -10.63 -4.38
CA SER A 179 25.20 -11.15 -5.04
C SER A 179 24.95 -11.57 -6.50
N GLU A 180 23.72 -11.94 -6.84
CA GLU A 180 23.29 -12.25 -8.21
C GLU A 180 22.78 -10.99 -8.98
N GLY A 181 22.91 -9.78 -8.39
CA GLY A 181 22.52 -8.53 -9.01
C GLY A 181 21.03 -8.17 -8.90
N VAL A 182 20.28 -8.89 -8.07
CA VAL A 182 18.85 -8.64 -7.84
C VAL A 182 18.65 -7.78 -6.59
N GLY A 183 18.27 -6.51 -6.78
CA GLY A 183 17.97 -5.59 -5.68
C GLY A 183 16.64 -5.93 -5.00
N THR A 184 16.65 -6.05 -3.67
CA THR A 184 15.46 -6.34 -2.86
C THR A 184 15.35 -5.39 -1.68
N LEU A 185 14.12 -5.22 -1.14
CA LEU A 185 13.85 -4.39 0.02
C LEU A 185 13.03 -5.16 1.06
N ILE A 186 13.09 -4.73 2.32
CA ILE A 186 12.30 -5.32 3.40
C ILE A 186 11.22 -4.31 3.81
N HIS A 187 9.97 -4.66 3.60
CA HIS A 187 8.83 -3.85 4.01
C HIS A 187 7.95 -4.64 4.98
N TYR A 188 8.18 -4.53 6.34
CA TYR A 188 9.11 -3.65 7.01
C TYR A 188 9.92 -4.45 8.04
N PRO A 189 11.21 -4.13 8.30
CA PRO A 189 12.07 -4.97 9.14
C PRO A 189 11.77 -4.90 10.63
N ILE A 190 11.07 -3.87 11.09
CA ILE A 190 10.70 -3.66 12.49
C ILE A 190 9.20 -3.33 12.55
N PRO A 191 8.39 -4.16 13.22
CA PRO A 191 6.97 -3.87 13.34
C PRO A 191 6.71 -2.63 14.22
N PRO A 192 5.61 -1.88 14.01
CA PRO A 192 5.38 -0.59 14.67
C PRO A 192 5.53 -0.60 16.18
N HIS A 193 5.00 -1.64 16.88
CA HIS A 193 5.07 -1.74 18.33
C HIS A 193 6.49 -2.02 18.87
N LYS A 194 7.45 -2.40 18.01
CA LYS A 194 8.87 -2.59 18.34
C LYS A 194 9.73 -1.37 18.00
N GLN A 195 9.17 -0.35 17.37
CA GLN A 195 9.88 0.88 17.06
C GLN A 195 10.21 1.63 18.36
N GLN A 196 11.39 2.28 18.41
CA GLN A 196 11.84 3.00 19.59
C GLN A 196 10.89 4.13 20.01
N CYS A 197 10.23 4.79 19.07
CA CYS A 197 9.25 5.85 19.33
C CYS A 197 7.94 5.32 19.96
N TYR A 198 7.69 4.02 19.91
CA TYR A 198 6.53 3.33 20.46
C TYR A 198 6.92 2.31 21.54
N ARG A 199 8.02 2.55 22.25
CA ARG A 199 8.55 1.64 23.30
C ARG A 199 7.54 1.25 24.37
N GLU A 200 6.53 2.06 24.63
CA GLU A 200 5.42 1.77 25.55
C GLU A 200 4.57 0.58 25.11
N TYR A 201 4.53 0.28 23.81
CA TYR A 201 3.82 -0.86 23.22
C TYR A 201 4.69 -2.11 23.02
N ASN A 202 5.99 -2.05 23.36
CA ASN A 202 6.97 -3.12 23.06
C ASN A 202 6.64 -4.47 23.70
N ARG A 203 5.80 -4.45 24.76
CA ARG A 203 5.33 -5.64 25.49
C ARG A 203 4.08 -6.27 24.91
N LEU A 204 3.45 -5.66 23.89
CA LEU A 204 2.29 -6.26 23.24
C LEU A 204 2.72 -7.52 22.50
N PRO A 205 2.07 -8.67 22.77
CA PRO A 205 2.36 -9.90 22.05
C PRO A 205 1.66 -9.87 20.67
N LEU A 206 2.39 -9.53 19.63
CA LEU A 206 1.91 -9.52 18.25
C LEU A 206 2.75 -10.51 17.40
N PRO A 207 2.67 -11.84 17.68
CA PRO A 207 3.58 -12.83 17.14
C PRO A 207 3.55 -12.90 15.60
N ILE A 208 2.39 -12.72 14.97
CA ILE A 208 2.27 -12.73 13.51
C ILE A 208 3.01 -11.54 12.90
N ALA A 209 2.85 -10.33 13.45
CA ALA A 209 3.53 -9.14 12.94
C ALA A 209 5.05 -9.23 13.14
N GLU A 210 5.49 -9.80 14.26
CA GLU A 210 6.90 -10.02 14.57
C GLU A 210 7.51 -11.05 13.60
N GLN A 211 6.85 -12.20 13.41
CA GLN A 211 7.28 -13.22 12.46
C GLN A 211 7.34 -12.67 11.02
N LEU A 212 6.31 -11.95 10.58
CA LEU A 212 6.30 -11.38 9.22
C LEU A 212 7.44 -10.37 9.02
N ALA A 213 7.77 -9.56 10.02
CA ALA A 213 8.89 -8.62 9.93
C ALA A 213 10.24 -9.33 9.75
N ASP A 214 10.39 -10.55 10.26
CA ASP A 214 11.60 -11.38 10.10
C ASP A 214 11.65 -12.10 8.75
N GLU A 215 10.49 -12.43 8.13
CA GLU A 215 10.40 -13.30 6.96
C GLU A 215 10.20 -12.57 5.63
N VAL A 216 9.59 -11.37 5.63
CA VAL A 216 9.17 -10.69 4.38
C VAL A 216 10.35 -10.13 3.59
N LEU A 217 10.28 -10.29 2.26
CA LEU A 217 11.21 -9.71 1.31
C LEU A 217 10.46 -9.27 0.04
N SER A 218 10.62 -8.02 -0.35
CA SER A 218 10.00 -7.47 -1.55
C SER A 218 10.93 -7.67 -2.74
N LEU A 219 10.44 -8.37 -3.76
CA LEU A 219 11.10 -8.54 -5.05
C LEU A 219 10.92 -7.30 -5.93
N PRO A 220 11.74 -7.11 -6.97
CA PRO A 220 11.55 -6.05 -7.95
C PRO A 220 10.13 -6.07 -8.52
N MET A 221 9.43 -4.93 -8.48
CA MET A 221 8.05 -4.81 -8.93
C MET A 221 7.81 -3.45 -9.58
N SER A 222 7.45 -3.47 -10.86
CA SER A 222 7.12 -2.28 -11.63
C SER A 222 6.17 -2.65 -12.78
N ALA A 223 5.33 -1.71 -13.21
CA ALA A 223 4.53 -1.85 -14.44
C ALA A 223 5.39 -1.96 -15.72
N TYR A 224 6.67 -1.63 -15.62
CA TYR A 224 7.63 -1.60 -16.74
C TYR A 224 8.71 -2.69 -16.63
N LEU A 225 8.57 -3.63 -15.69
CA LEU A 225 9.47 -4.77 -15.59
C LEU A 225 9.19 -5.74 -16.76
N ASN A 226 10.24 -6.11 -17.51
CA ASN A 226 10.13 -7.00 -18.63
C ASN A 226 9.90 -8.44 -18.17
N GLU A 227 9.19 -9.23 -18.98
CA GLU A 227 8.97 -10.65 -18.67
C GLU A 227 10.29 -11.44 -18.58
N SER A 228 11.28 -11.13 -19.44
CA SER A 228 12.61 -11.73 -19.37
C SER A 228 13.33 -11.49 -18.03
N ASP A 229 13.18 -10.29 -17.46
CA ASP A 229 13.79 -9.96 -16.16
C ASP A 229 13.06 -10.72 -15.03
N VAL A 230 11.74 -10.83 -15.10
CA VAL A 230 10.93 -11.63 -14.16
C VAL A 230 11.35 -13.09 -14.16
N LEU A 231 11.50 -13.69 -15.36
CA LEU A 231 11.91 -15.07 -15.52
C LEU A 231 13.34 -15.31 -15.01
N GLU A 232 14.26 -14.37 -15.24
CA GLU A 232 15.64 -14.46 -14.73
C GLU A 232 15.66 -14.36 -13.19
N ILE A 233 14.92 -13.43 -12.60
CA ILE A 233 14.79 -13.31 -11.14
C ILE A 233 14.22 -14.59 -10.54
N ALA A 234 13.14 -15.13 -11.13
CA ALA A 234 12.53 -16.39 -10.69
C ALA A 234 13.54 -17.57 -10.78
N ARG A 235 14.34 -17.64 -11.86
CA ARG A 235 15.38 -18.64 -12.04
C ARG A 235 16.47 -18.55 -10.98
N ILE A 236 16.89 -17.32 -10.64
CA ILE A 236 17.85 -17.07 -9.57
C ILE A 236 17.28 -17.55 -8.22
N ILE A 237 16.05 -17.16 -7.90
CA ILE A 237 15.37 -17.57 -6.66
C ILE A 237 15.27 -19.09 -6.54
N ASN A 238 14.96 -19.79 -7.64
CA ASN A 238 14.82 -21.25 -7.65
C ASN A 238 16.14 -22.02 -7.41
N ARG A 239 17.30 -21.35 -7.51
CA ARG A 239 18.60 -21.92 -7.17
C ARG A 239 18.99 -21.71 -5.70
N PHE A 240 18.24 -20.86 -5.00
CA PHE A 240 18.47 -20.66 -3.56
C PHE A 240 18.13 -21.94 -2.80
N SER A 241 19.09 -22.46 -2.00
CA SER A 241 18.99 -23.72 -1.26
C SER A 241 19.64 -23.61 0.12
#